data_cf0139cae1fb74d8293d864f64796f02
#
_entry.id   cf0139cae1fb74d8293d864f64796f02
#
_cell.length_a   1.000
_cell.length_b   1.000
_cell.length_c   1.000
_cell.angle_alpha   90.00
_cell.angle_beta   90.00
_cell.angle_gamma   90.00
#
_symmetry.space_group_name_H-M   'P 1'
#
loop_
_entity.id
_entity.type
_entity.pdbx_description
1 polymer ?
#
loop_
_entity_poly.entity_id
_entity_poly.type
_entity_poly.pdbx_seq_one_letter_code
_entity_poly.pdbx_strand_id
1 'polypeptide(L)'
;MKKKRILLAIFVALISVWAIYQSIVPSYSSVLEANWGIELPIKALCKEVYEADTGPSFHGDGIRYHVFKFTNSSEIEKMLPWSDVNGKTLAWSQTEGEEKRYQTYSEATDLWLSELKIPQEQYPDYDSCFYW
;
A
#
# COMPACT_ATOMS: atom_id res chain seq x y z
N MET A 1 -32.38 -11.39 35.49
CA MET A 1 -32.31 -10.09 34.79
C MET A 1 -30.89 -9.45 34.78
N LYS A 2 -30.13 -9.44 35.88
CA LYS A 2 -28.77 -8.82 35.94
C LYS A 2 -27.78 -9.42 34.95
N LYS A 3 -27.71 -10.75 34.79
CA LYS A 3 -26.79 -11.42 33.83
C LYS A 3 -27.00 -10.99 32.37
N LYS A 4 -28.26 -10.84 31.92
CA LYS A 4 -28.56 -10.38 30.53
C LYS A 4 -28.10 -8.93 30.31
N ARG A 5 -28.21 -8.05 31.30
CA ARG A 5 -27.74 -6.66 31.18
C ARG A 5 -26.21 -6.58 31.12
N ILE A 6 -25.52 -7.43 31.89
CA ILE A 6 -24.05 -7.51 31.89
C ILE A 6 -23.57 -7.99 30.50
N LEU A 7 -24.18 -9.07 29.96
CA LEU A 7 -23.83 -9.57 28.62
C LEU A 7 -24.07 -8.52 27.52
N LEU A 8 -25.16 -7.77 27.61
CA LEU A 8 -25.44 -6.69 26.65
C LEU A 8 -24.39 -5.57 26.76
N ALA A 9 -24.01 -5.18 27.98
CA ALA A 9 -22.98 -4.16 28.16
C ALA A 9 -21.62 -4.58 27.61
N ILE A 10 -21.21 -5.83 27.81
CA ILE A 10 -19.99 -6.40 27.25
C ILE A 10 -20.05 -6.39 25.71
N PHE A 11 -21.17 -6.80 25.12
CA PHE A 11 -21.35 -6.83 23.68
C PHE A 11 -21.26 -5.43 23.06
N VAL A 12 -21.91 -4.44 23.67
CA VAL A 12 -21.82 -3.04 23.23
C VAL A 12 -20.38 -2.51 23.35
N ALA A 13 -19.68 -2.83 24.44
CA ALA A 13 -18.29 -2.42 24.60
C ALA A 13 -17.38 -3.02 23.51
N LEU A 14 -17.55 -4.29 23.16
CA LEU A 14 -16.77 -4.94 22.10
C LEU A 14 -17.04 -4.33 20.73
N ILE A 15 -18.29 -4.02 20.41
CA ILE A 15 -18.64 -3.32 19.15
C ILE A 15 -18.01 -1.94 19.10
N SER A 16 -18.05 -1.21 20.22
CA SER A 16 -17.45 0.12 20.29
C SER A 16 -15.93 0.08 20.10
N VAL A 17 -15.23 -0.86 20.72
CA VAL A 17 -13.79 -1.07 20.53
C VAL A 17 -13.48 -1.42 19.06
N TRP A 18 -14.24 -2.33 18.47
CA TRP A 18 -14.08 -2.69 17.05
C TRP A 18 -14.30 -1.50 16.13
N ALA A 19 -15.34 -0.70 16.34
CA ALA A 19 -15.63 0.48 15.52
C ALA A 19 -14.52 1.55 15.66
N ILE A 20 -13.99 1.74 16.86
CA ILE A 20 -12.83 2.63 17.10
C ILE A 20 -11.62 2.11 16.36
N TYR A 21 -11.31 0.81 16.46
CA TYR A 21 -10.19 0.20 15.72
C TYR A 21 -10.29 0.46 14.21
N GLN A 22 -11.43 0.17 13.59
CA GLN A 22 -11.67 0.43 12.17
C GLN A 22 -11.55 1.91 11.77
N SER A 23 -11.78 2.82 12.72
CA SER A 23 -11.65 4.25 12.47
C SER A 23 -10.21 4.75 12.50
N ILE A 24 -9.31 4.03 13.17
CA ILE A 24 -7.91 4.47 13.41
C ILE A 24 -6.93 3.76 12.47
N VAL A 25 -7.20 2.49 12.13
CA VAL A 25 -6.28 1.68 11.31
C VAL A 25 -6.59 1.89 9.82
N PRO A 26 -5.58 2.12 8.96
CA PRO A 26 -5.76 2.16 7.51
C PRO A 26 -6.36 0.85 6.97
N SER A 27 -7.20 0.94 5.95
CA SER A 27 -7.95 -0.21 5.41
C SER A 27 -7.05 -1.31 4.85
N TYR A 28 -5.90 -0.94 4.28
CA TYR A 28 -4.95 -1.88 3.67
C TYR A 28 -3.79 -2.29 4.60
N SER A 29 -3.76 -1.78 5.85
CA SER A 29 -2.65 -2.00 6.79
C SER A 29 -2.36 -3.47 7.05
N SER A 30 -3.39 -4.27 7.32
CA SER A 30 -3.22 -5.70 7.62
C SER A 30 -2.66 -6.51 6.45
N VAL A 31 -2.94 -6.10 5.22
CA VAL A 31 -2.42 -6.75 4.02
C VAL A 31 -0.94 -6.42 3.82
N LEU A 32 -0.56 -5.15 4.02
CA LEU A 32 0.84 -4.72 3.95
C LEU A 32 1.69 -5.39 5.03
N GLU A 33 1.19 -5.45 6.25
CA GLU A 33 1.88 -6.11 7.37
C GLU A 33 2.04 -7.62 7.10
N ALA A 34 0.97 -8.31 6.68
CA ALA A 34 1.01 -9.75 6.46
C ALA A 34 1.90 -10.17 5.29
N ASN A 35 1.97 -9.40 4.21
CA ASN A 35 2.69 -9.76 3.00
C ASN A 35 4.12 -9.23 2.96
N TRP A 36 4.37 -8.07 3.53
CA TRP A 36 5.66 -7.35 3.40
C TRP A 36 6.23 -6.86 4.72
N GLY A 37 5.56 -7.08 5.86
CA GLY A 37 6.00 -6.58 7.16
C GLY A 37 5.95 -5.06 7.30
N ILE A 38 5.15 -4.39 6.45
CA ILE A 38 5.01 -2.94 6.45
C ILE A 38 3.87 -2.55 7.39
N GLU A 39 4.19 -1.89 8.50
CA GLU A 39 3.23 -1.37 9.45
C GLU A 39 2.88 0.09 9.12
N LEU A 40 1.67 0.33 8.62
CA LEU A 40 1.20 1.70 8.42
C LEU A 40 0.84 2.34 9.75
N PRO A 41 1.18 3.63 9.96
CA PRO A 41 0.75 4.36 11.14
C PRO A 41 -0.77 4.57 11.15
N ILE A 42 -1.30 5.06 12.27
CA ILE A 42 -2.74 5.36 12.42
C ILE A 42 -3.21 6.39 11.39
N LYS A 43 -4.50 6.37 11.03
CA LYS A 43 -5.12 7.26 10.03
C LYS A 43 -4.90 8.75 10.26
N ALA A 44 -4.62 9.17 11.50
CA ALA A 44 -4.28 10.56 11.79
C ALA A 44 -2.93 10.99 11.19
N LEU A 45 -2.02 10.03 10.98
CA LEU A 45 -0.67 10.26 10.43
C LEU A 45 -0.52 9.77 8.99
N CYS A 46 -1.37 8.83 8.57
CA CYS A 46 -1.34 8.22 7.24
C CYS A 46 -2.75 8.07 6.70
N LYS A 47 -3.02 8.63 5.53
CA LYS A 47 -4.32 8.53 4.86
C LYS A 47 -4.13 7.91 3.48
N GLU A 48 -4.88 6.86 3.19
CA GLU A 48 -5.03 6.35 1.84
C GLU A 48 -5.84 7.36 1.00
N VAL A 49 -5.26 7.84 -0.09
CA VAL A 49 -5.85 8.88 -0.94
C VAL A 49 -6.27 8.37 -2.31
N TYR A 50 -5.73 7.22 -2.71
CA TYR A 50 -6.08 6.54 -3.95
C TYR A 50 -5.86 5.03 -3.81
N GLU A 51 -6.75 4.24 -4.42
CA GLU A 51 -6.60 2.80 -4.57
C GLU A 51 -7.13 2.35 -5.93
N ALA A 52 -6.47 1.36 -6.52
CA ALA A 52 -6.95 0.62 -7.68
C ALA A 52 -6.41 -0.81 -7.64
N ASP A 53 -7.22 -1.76 -8.09
CA ASP A 53 -6.79 -3.15 -8.25
C ASP A 53 -7.45 -3.80 -9.47
N THR A 54 -6.92 -4.92 -9.90
CA THR A 54 -7.50 -5.73 -10.99
C THR A 54 -8.67 -6.60 -10.52
N GLY A 55 -9.07 -6.48 -9.24
CA GLY A 55 -10.09 -7.32 -8.62
C GLY A 55 -9.54 -8.66 -8.12
N PRO A 56 -10.40 -9.51 -7.54
CA PRO A 56 -10.00 -10.79 -7.00
C PRO A 56 -9.52 -11.72 -8.12
N SER A 57 -8.26 -12.13 -8.08
CA SER A 57 -7.72 -13.17 -8.95
C SER A 57 -7.74 -14.53 -8.25
N PHE A 58 -7.86 -15.60 -9.03
CA PHE A 58 -7.95 -16.99 -8.50
C PHE A 58 -6.68 -17.41 -7.74
N HIS A 59 -5.53 -16.82 -8.08
CA HIS A 59 -4.22 -17.14 -7.48
C HIS A 59 -3.65 -16.02 -6.60
N GLY A 60 -4.39 -14.93 -6.38
CA GLY A 60 -3.93 -13.79 -5.58
C GLY A 60 -2.86 -12.92 -6.26
N ASP A 61 -2.64 -13.09 -7.56
CA ASP A 61 -1.63 -12.44 -8.40
C ASP A 61 -2.12 -11.13 -9.06
N GLY A 62 -3.23 -10.57 -8.58
CA GLY A 62 -3.73 -9.29 -9.06
C GLY A 62 -2.79 -8.12 -8.77
N ILE A 63 -2.72 -7.18 -9.72
CA ILE A 63 -1.99 -5.93 -9.53
C ILE A 63 -2.81 -5.02 -8.64
N ARG A 64 -2.15 -4.37 -7.68
CA ARG A 64 -2.76 -3.41 -6.76
C ARG A 64 -1.90 -2.17 -6.67
N TYR A 65 -2.56 -1.03 -6.63
CA TYR A 65 -1.92 0.26 -6.51
C TYR A 65 -2.60 1.08 -5.41
N HIS A 66 -1.85 1.47 -4.41
CA HIS A 66 -2.33 2.25 -3.28
C HIS A 66 -1.44 3.47 -3.09
N VAL A 67 -2.04 4.63 -2.91
CA VAL A 67 -1.33 5.88 -2.61
C VAL A 67 -1.69 6.32 -1.20
N PHE A 68 -0.68 6.41 -0.35
CA PHE A 68 -0.81 6.88 1.03
C PHE A 68 -0.14 8.25 1.19
N LYS A 69 -0.87 9.18 1.78
CA LYS A 69 -0.34 10.49 2.15
C LYS A 69 -0.07 10.53 3.64
N PHE A 70 1.18 10.84 3.98
CA PHE A 70 1.62 11.00 5.37
C PHE A 70 1.61 12.48 5.76
N THR A 71 1.31 12.77 7.02
CA THR A 71 1.33 14.13 7.58
C THR A 71 2.74 14.60 7.89
N ASN A 72 3.70 13.66 8.04
CA ASN A 72 5.08 13.93 8.38
C ASN A 72 6.01 12.99 7.62
N SER A 73 7.03 13.54 6.94
CA SER A 73 8.04 12.77 6.20
C SER A 73 8.85 11.83 7.10
N SER A 74 9.08 12.21 8.35
CA SER A 74 9.85 11.39 9.30
C SER A 74 9.21 10.03 9.61
N GLU A 75 7.91 9.88 9.41
CA GLU A 75 7.21 8.59 9.57
C GLU A 75 7.55 7.65 8.41
N ILE A 76 7.61 8.18 7.17
CA ILE A 76 8.01 7.40 5.99
C ILE A 76 9.48 6.99 6.06
N GLU A 77 10.36 7.94 6.42
CA GLU A 77 11.82 7.71 6.48
C GLU A 77 12.20 6.55 7.40
N LYS A 78 11.39 6.30 8.44
CA LYS A 78 11.63 5.24 9.41
C LYS A 78 10.97 3.91 9.07
N MET A 79 9.96 3.93 8.20
CA MET A 79 9.17 2.72 7.91
C MET A 79 9.93 1.67 7.14
N LEU A 80 10.76 2.09 6.20
CA LEU A 80 11.41 1.21 5.24
C LEU A 80 12.89 1.55 5.12
N PRO A 81 13.76 0.57 4.85
CA PRO A 81 15.16 0.80 4.54
C PRO A 81 15.30 1.32 3.10
N TRP A 82 14.89 2.57 2.87
CA TRP A 82 14.95 3.21 1.57
C TRP A 82 16.34 3.13 0.96
N SER A 83 16.42 2.78 -0.32
CA SER A 83 17.67 2.73 -1.08
C SER A 83 17.81 3.96 -1.99
N ASP A 84 18.99 4.16 -2.57
CA ASP A 84 19.25 5.21 -3.58
C ASP A 84 18.63 4.86 -4.95
N VAL A 85 17.81 3.81 -5.02
CA VAL A 85 17.11 3.40 -6.23
C VAL A 85 15.98 4.37 -6.52
N ASN A 86 15.98 4.97 -7.69
CA ASN A 86 14.95 5.89 -8.17
C ASN A 86 14.37 5.43 -9.51
N GLY A 87 13.40 6.16 -10.05
CA GLY A 87 12.71 5.80 -11.29
C GLY A 87 13.63 5.64 -12.51
N LYS A 88 14.81 6.23 -12.51
CA LYS A 88 15.80 6.14 -13.59
C LYS A 88 16.80 4.99 -13.42
N THR A 89 16.81 4.33 -12.27
CA THR A 89 17.67 3.18 -11.98
C THR A 89 17.21 1.97 -12.79
N LEU A 90 18.15 1.20 -13.32
CA LEU A 90 17.83 -0.08 -13.98
C LEU A 90 17.24 -1.06 -12.97
N ALA A 91 15.99 -1.47 -13.19
CA ALA A 91 15.30 -2.43 -12.34
C ALA A 91 15.78 -3.86 -12.62
N TRP A 92 15.91 -4.21 -13.90
CA TRP A 92 16.29 -5.55 -14.35
C TRP A 92 16.67 -5.58 -15.83
N SER A 93 17.34 -6.65 -16.23
CA SER A 93 17.57 -6.93 -17.65
C SER A 93 16.92 -8.26 -18.00
N GLN A 94 16.09 -8.27 -19.04
CA GLN A 94 15.51 -9.49 -19.58
C GLN A 94 16.25 -9.90 -20.85
N THR A 95 16.55 -11.17 -20.98
CA THR A 95 17.12 -11.72 -22.20
C THR A 95 16.02 -12.50 -22.92
N GLU A 96 15.51 -11.96 -24.02
CA GLU A 96 14.67 -12.69 -24.96
C GLU A 96 15.53 -13.05 -26.19
N GLY A 97 15.89 -14.32 -26.31
CA GLY A 97 16.80 -14.77 -27.36
C GLY A 97 18.20 -14.17 -27.18
N GLU A 98 18.71 -13.48 -28.23
CA GLU A 98 20.01 -12.80 -28.21
C GLU A 98 19.94 -11.32 -27.80
N GLU A 99 18.75 -10.75 -27.68
CA GLU A 99 18.56 -9.34 -27.28
C GLU A 99 18.40 -9.19 -25.76
N LYS A 100 19.25 -8.36 -25.17
CA LYS A 100 19.10 -7.90 -23.79
C LYS A 100 18.20 -6.67 -23.77
N ARG A 101 17.03 -6.77 -23.14
CA ARG A 101 16.18 -5.62 -22.84
C ARG A 101 16.48 -5.12 -21.44
N TYR A 102 16.76 -3.83 -21.34
CA TYR A 102 16.95 -3.15 -20.07
C TYR A 102 15.69 -2.31 -19.79
N GLN A 103 15.23 -2.37 -18.57
CA GLN A 103 14.05 -1.63 -18.13
C GLN A 103 14.37 -0.88 -16.84
N THR A 104 14.00 0.39 -16.81
CA THR A 104 14.07 1.20 -15.58
C THR A 104 12.88 0.90 -14.66
N TYR A 105 12.98 1.31 -13.40
CA TYR A 105 11.84 1.20 -12.47
C TYR A 105 10.63 1.99 -12.95
N SER A 106 10.82 3.18 -13.54
CA SER A 106 9.73 3.97 -14.09
C SER A 106 9.01 3.26 -15.24
N GLU A 107 9.74 2.68 -16.18
CA GLU A 107 9.15 1.93 -17.29
C GLU A 107 8.37 0.69 -16.83
N ALA A 108 8.92 -0.04 -15.86
CA ALA A 108 8.23 -1.18 -15.24
C ALA A 108 6.96 -0.74 -14.51
N THR A 109 7.04 0.36 -13.76
CA THR A 109 5.91 0.92 -13.02
C THR A 109 4.83 1.42 -13.98
N ASP A 110 5.19 2.16 -15.02
CA ASP A 110 4.25 2.69 -16.02
C ASP A 110 3.46 1.58 -16.71
N LEU A 111 4.09 0.43 -16.96
CA LEU A 111 3.39 -0.73 -17.52
C LEU A 111 2.23 -1.17 -16.60
N TRP A 112 2.49 -1.34 -15.30
CA TRP A 112 1.47 -1.75 -14.34
C TRP A 112 0.40 -0.68 -14.12
N LEU A 113 0.80 0.61 -14.06
CA LEU A 113 -0.13 1.72 -13.92
C LEU A 113 -1.05 1.83 -15.14
N SER A 114 -0.53 1.59 -16.34
CA SER A 114 -1.32 1.58 -17.59
C SER A 114 -2.31 0.41 -17.61
N GLU A 115 -1.92 -0.78 -17.14
CA GLU A 115 -2.78 -1.96 -17.05
C GLU A 115 -3.95 -1.71 -16.09
N LEU A 116 -3.70 -1.07 -14.96
CA LEU A 116 -4.72 -0.63 -14.01
C LEU A 116 -5.51 0.59 -14.49
N LYS A 117 -5.14 1.21 -15.61
CA LYS A 117 -5.75 2.45 -16.13
C LYS A 117 -5.71 3.60 -15.13
N ILE A 118 -4.59 3.70 -14.40
CA ILE A 118 -4.40 4.76 -13.40
C ILE A 118 -4.33 6.12 -14.11
N PRO A 119 -5.03 7.16 -13.62
CA PRO A 119 -4.88 8.52 -14.14
C PRO A 119 -3.47 9.05 -13.92
N GLN A 120 -2.93 9.82 -14.89
CA GLN A 120 -1.54 10.31 -14.82
C GLN A 120 -1.26 11.18 -13.59
N GLU A 121 -2.24 11.90 -13.08
CA GLU A 121 -2.11 12.69 -11.86
C GLU A 121 -1.87 11.86 -10.58
N GLN A 122 -2.04 10.55 -10.67
CA GLN A 122 -1.75 9.60 -9.60
C GLN A 122 -0.41 8.86 -9.79
N TYR A 123 0.32 9.16 -10.87
CA TYR A 123 1.64 8.55 -11.10
C TYR A 123 2.68 9.10 -10.13
N PRO A 124 3.69 8.30 -9.76
CA PRO A 124 4.80 8.78 -8.97
C PRO A 124 5.60 9.88 -9.70
N ASP A 125 6.15 10.81 -8.96
CA ASP A 125 7.18 11.70 -9.49
C ASP A 125 8.52 10.95 -9.52
N TYR A 126 8.87 10.39 -10.67
CA TYR A 126 10.06 9.57 -10.86
C TYR A 126 11.38 10.31 -10.67
N ASP A 127 11.38 11.64 -10.68
CA ASP A 127 12.58 12.43 -10.41
C ASP A 127 12.88 12.55 -8.91
N SER A 128 11.86 12.41 -8.07
CA SER A 128 11.96 12.54 -6.61
C SER A 128 11.58 11.30 -5.82
N CYS A 129 11.12 10.20 -6.48
CA CYS A 129 10.76 8.97 -5.79
C CYS A 129 11.97 8.08 -5.49
N PHE A 130 11.84 7.29 -4.43
CA PHE A 130 12.76 6.23 -4.06
C PHE A 130 12.01 4.91 -4.00
N TYR A 131 12.74 3.81 -4.22
CA TYR A 131 12.23 2.44 -4.16
C TYR A 131 12.83 1.71 -2.98
N TRP A 132 12.09 0.77 -2.49
CA TRP A 132 12.49 -0.17 -1.45
C TRP A 132 12.46 -1.59 -1.96
#